data_3012ab061adde34e678031a42e14fdc5
#
_entry.id   3012ab061adde34e678031a42e14fdc5
#
_cell.length_a   1.000
_cell.length_b   1.000
_cell.length_c   1.000
_cell.angle_alpha   90.00
_cell.angle_beta   90.00
_cell.angle_gamma   90.00
#
_symmetry.space_group_name_H-M   'P 1'
#
loop_
_entity.id
_entity.type
_entity.pdbx_description
1 polymer ?
#
loop_
_entity_poly.entity_id
_entity_poly.type
_entity_poly.pdbx_seq_one_letter_code
_entity_poly.pdbx_strand_id
1 'polypeptide(L)'
;MTTNESFPKFDLPVDFIADDSITGDILNYYGNFPCKIKAGVFMLCTEGMVRATINLLEIVIRKNDFIVVLPNSFIQIHEVSSDTRISFAGFSSDFMLSGNYVEILLDFMPMILNSPVISLQEDVAGLYRNVYLLLIRAYTLPHSLENKEIIRSVLAIFLQGTKELYKRYGKKLDEPLR
;
A
#
# COMPACT_ATOMS: atom_id res chain seq x y z
N MET A 1 10.84 -33.84 -12.28
CA MET A 1 11.22 -33.11 -11.06
C MET A 1 10.84 -31.66 -11.27
N THR A 2 9.66 -31.26 -10.82
CA THR A 2 9.24 -29.88 -10.84
C THR A 2 9.91 -29.18 -9.67
N THR A 3 10.95 -28.41 -9.96
CA THR A 3 11.49 -27.44 -9.00
C THR A 3 10.39 -26.44 -8.69
N ASN A 4 9.80 -26.61 -7.56
CA ASN A 4 8.87 -25.66 -6.98
C ASN A 4 9.72 -24.44 -6.58
N GLU A 5 10.02 -23.54 -7.54
CA GLU A 5 10.62 -22.24 -7.27
C GLU A 5 9.60 -21.43 -6.45
N SER A 6 9.63 -21.62 -5.14
CA SER A 6 8.83 -20.81 -4.25
C SER A 6 9.45 -19.42 -4.23
N PHE A 7 8.74 -18.43 -4.80
CA PHE A 7 9.11 -17.02 -4.69
C PHE A 7 9.32 -16.63 -3.21
N PRO A 8 10.29 -15.75 -2.92
CA PRO A 8 10.44 -15.21 -1.58
C PRO A 8 9.12 -14.65 -1.08
N LYS A 9 8.74 -15.03 0.13
CA LYS A 9 7.53 -14.55 0.79
C LYS A 9 7.95 -13.57 1.88
N PHE A 10 7.29 -12.43 1.91
CA PHE A 10 7.53 -11.40 2.91
C PHE A 10 6.26 -11.11 3.70
N ASP A 11 6.35 -11.15 5.02
CA ASP A 11 5.31 -10.68 5.94
C ASP A 11 5.95 -9.80 7.01
N LEU A 12 5.18 -8.96 7.66
CA LEU A 12 5.66 -8.14 8.74
C LEU A 12 5.82 -8.98 10.02
N PRO A 13 6.94 -8.81 10.76
CA PRO A 13 7.15 -9.49 12.03
C PRO A 13 6.34 -8.88 13.19
N VAL A 14 5.66 -7.77 12.93
CA VAL A 14 4.82 -7.03 13.89
C VAL A 14 3.48 -6.73 13.24
N ASP A 15 2.47 -6.40 14.04
CA ASP A 15 1.12 -6.15 13.56
C ASP A 15 1.06 -4.97 12.59
N PHE A 16 1.90 -3.95 12.84
CA PHE A 16 1.84 -2.68 12.13
C PHE A 16 3.21 -2.00 12.04
N ILE A 17 3.49 -1.40 10.89
CA ILE A 17 4.65 -0.54 10.64
C ILE A 17 4.21 0.68 9.83
N ALA A 18 4.73 1.85 10.16
CA ALA A 18 4.60 3.05 9.34
C ALA A 18 5.94 3.79 9.22
N ASP A 19 6.25 4.28 8.03
CA ASP A 19 7.49 4.98 7.74
C ASP A 19 7.28 5.94 6.54
N ASP A 20 8.02 7.04 6.51
CA ASP A 20 8.06 8.01 5.40
C ASP A 20 9.46 8.15 4.78
N SER A 21 10.40 7.34 5.23
CA SER A 21 11.81 7.39 4.80
C SER A 21 12.19 6.35 3.75
N ILE A 22 11.21 5.71 3.09
CA ILE A 22 11.50 4.79 2.01
C ILE A 22 11.96 5.56 0.79
N THR A 23 13.24 5.37 0.45
CA THR A 23 13.92 6.04 -0.67
C THR A 23 14.13 5.09 -1.83
N GLY A 24 14.56 5.65 -2.97
CA GLY A 24 14.90 4.87 -4.15
C GLY A 24 15.98 3.81 -3.89
N ASP A 25 16.96 4.10 -3.06
CA ASP A 25 18.03 3.15 -2.71
C ASP A 25 17.49 1.93 -1.98
N ILE A 26 16.58 2.14 -1.02
CA ILE A 26 15.92 1.05 -0.29
C ILE A 26 15.10 0.19 -1.24
N LEU A 27 14.32 0.80 -2.11
CA LEU A 27 13.51 0.08 -3.10
C LEU A 27 14.36 -0.72 -4.09
N ASN A 28 15.46 -0.17 -4.55
CA ASN A 28 16.40 -0.88 -5.43
C ASN A 28 17.04 -2.08 -4.74
N TYR A 29 17.35 -1.97 -3.45
CA TYR A 29 17.96 -3.07 -2.68
C TYR A 29 17.01 -4.26 -2.53
N TYR A 30 15.73 -4.01 -2.23
CA TYR A 30 14.76 -5.06 -1.95
C TYR A 30 13.91 -5.48 -3.17
N GLY A 31 13.86 -4.67 -4.21
CA GLY A 31 12.89 -4.80 -5.29
C GLY A 31 13.34 -5.57 -6.53
N ASN A 32 14.60 -5.99 -6.61
CA ASN A 32 15.17 -6.60 -7.84
C ASN A 32 14.57 -7.98 -8.19
N PHE A 33 13.89 -8.63 -7.29
CA PHE A 33 13.32 -9.95 -7.48
C PHE A 33 11.82 -9.95 -7.24
N PRO A 34 11.04 -10.76 -7.98
CA PRO A 34 9.64 -10.95 -7.66
C PRO A 34 9.49 -11.45 -6.22
N CYS A 35 8.62 -10.82 -5.47
CA CYS A 35 8.37 -11.15 -4.06
C CYS A 35 6.89 -11.25 -3.81
N LYS A 36 6.47 -12.26 -3.04
CA LYS A 36 5.09 -12.38 -2.58
C LYS A 36 4.95 -11.64 -1.25
N ILE A 37 4.12 -10.62 -1.22
CA ILE A 37 3.82 -9.84 -0.02
C ILE A 37 2.57 -10.40 0.65
N LYS A 38 2.74 -10.91 1.86
CA LYS A 38 1.60 -11.41 2.67
C LYS A 38 0.89 -10.31 3.43
N ALA A 39 1.60 -9.24 3.75
CA ALA A 39 1.06 -8.06 4.42
C ALA A 39 0.14 -7.26 3.50
N GLY A 40 -0.81 -6.53 4.09
CA GLY A 40 -1.51 -5.45 3.41
C GLY A 40 -0.65 -4.18 3.48
N VAL A 41 -0.43 -3.51 2.35
CA VAL A 41 0.42 -2.32 2.28
C VAL A 41 -0.29 -1.19 1.58
N PHE A 42 -0.24 -0.02 2.20
CA PHE A 42 -0.80 1.23 1.68
C PHE A 42 0.34 2.23 1.54
N MET A 43 0.58 2.71 0.34
CA MET A 43 1.70 3.61 0.05
C MET A 43 1.22 4.90 -0.60
N LEU A 44 1.95 5.98 -0.34
CA LEU A 44 1.79 7.25 -1.03
C LEU A 44 3.15 7.68 -1.57
N CYS A 45 3.26 7.83 -2.87
CA CYS A 45 4.45 8.41 -3.49
C CYS A 45 4.43 9.93 -3.29
N THR A 46 5.40 10.44 -2.54
CA THR A 46 5.51 11.88 -2.27
C THR A 46 6.47 12.58 -3.22
N GLU A 47 7.44 11.86 -3.76
CA GLU A 47 8.39 12.37 -4.76
C GLU A 47 8.89 11.24 -5.65
N GLY A 48 9.27 11.58 -6.86
CA GLY A 48 9.93 10.67 -7.78
C GLY A 48 9.01 9.79 -8.62
N MET A 49 9.58 8.69 -9.09
CA MET A 49 8.91 7.75 -9.98
C MET A 49 9.39 6.32 -9.73
N VAL A 50 8.46 5.37 -9.74
CA VAL A 50 8.73 3.94 -9.64
C VAL A 50 7.99 3.23 -10.76
N ARG A 51 8.70 2.39 -11.51
CA ARG A 51 8.09 1.43 -12.43
C ARG A 51 8.13 0.04 -11.79
N ALA A 52 6.99 -0.57 -11.66
CA ALA A 52 6.84 -1.85 -10.97
C ALA A 52 5.80 -2.73 -11.66
N THR A 53 5.79 -4.00 -11.28
CA THR A 53 4.71 -4.94 -11.62
C THR A 53 4.03 -5.38 -10.33
N ILE A 54 2.70 -5.26 -10.28
CA ILE A 54 1.88 -5.79 -9.20
C ILE A 54 0.87 -6.76 -9.81
N ASN A 55 0.93 -8.03 -9.41
CA ASN A 55 0.03 -9.07 -9.90
C ASN A 55 -0.10 -9.10 -11.42
N LEU A 56 1.02 -9.09 -12.14
CA LEU A 56 1.13 -9.07 -13.60
C LEU A 56 0.77 -7.73 -14.29
N LEU A 57 0.32 -6.73 -13.56
CA LEU A 57 0.10 -5.40 -14.11
C LEU A 57 1.36 -4.56 -14.02
N GLU A 58 1.82 -4.07 -15.16
CA GLU A 58 2.86 -3.04 -15.20
C GLU A 58 2.25 -1.69 -14.81
N ILE A 59 2.87 -1.04 -13.84
CA ILE A 59 2.43 0.26 -13.33
C ILE A 59 3.59 1.24 -13.27
N VAL A 60 3.26 2.51 -13.44
CA VAL A 60 4.16 3.62 -13.19
C VAL A 60 3.57 4.45 -12.06
N ILE A 61 4.32 4.56 -10.99
CA ILE A 61 3.95 5.31 -9.78
C ILE A 61 4.64 6.66 -9.84
N ARG A 62 3.90 7.73 -9.67
CA ARG A 62 4.38 9.11 -9.67
C ARG A 62 3.95 9.84 -8.40
N LYS A 63 4.44 11.06 -8.23
CA LYS A 63 4.03 11.92 -7.12
C LYS A 63 2.51 12.00 -6.98
N ASN A 64 2.03 11.88 -5.76
CA ASN A 64 0.62 11.87 -5.36
C ASN A 64 -0.15 10.61 -5.76
N ASP A 65 0.53 9.59 -6.26
CA ASP A 65 -0.10 8.28 -6.46
C ASP A 65 -0.21 7.53 -5.15
N PHE A 66 -1.39 7.01 -4.89
CA PHE A 66 -1.71 6.14 -3.77
C PHE A 66 -1.80 4.69 -4.26
N ILE A 67 -1.07 3.82 -3.59
CA ILE A 67 -0.91 2.42 -4.01
C ILE A 67 -1.44 1.51 -2.92
N VAL A 68 -2.27 0.55 -3.30
CA VAL A 68 -2.77 -0.50 -2.42
C VAL A 68 -2.22 -1.84 -2.87
N VAL A 69 -1.49 -2.50 -1.97
CA VAL A 69 -1.01 -3.86 -2.16
C VAL A 69 -1.81 -4.77 -1.25
N LEU A 70 -2.66 -5.59 -1.84
CA LEU A 70 -3.46 -6.55 -1.10
C LEU A 70 -2.58 -7.70 -0.56
N PRO A 71 -2.98 -8.34 0.55
CA PRO A 71 -2.31 -9.55 1.02
C PRO A 71 -2.21 -10.60 -0.09
N ASN A 72 -1.08 -11.28 -0.13
CA ASN A 72 -0.71 -12.29 -1.14
C ASN A 72 -0.47 -11.76 -2.56
N SER A 73 -0.21 -10.48 -2.71
CA SER A 73 0.19 -9.89 -4.00
C SER A 73 1.64 -10.19 -4.34
N PHE A 74 1.93 -10.33 -5.64
CA PHE A 74 3.29 -10.41 -6.17
C PHE A 74 3.73 -9.03 -6.63
N ILE A 75 4.94 -8.63 -6.20
CA ILE A 75 5.52 -7.33 -6.55
C ILE A 75 6.90 -7.54 -7.12
N GLN A 76 7.22 -6.78 -8.16
CA GLN A 76 8.57 -6.62 -8.67
C GLN A 76 8.81 -5.16 -9.03
N ILE A 77 9.92 -4.59 -8.58
CA ILE A 77 10.34 -3.23 -8.91
C ILE A 77 11.33 -3.29 -10.06
N HIS A 78 11.10 -2.51 -11.11
CA HIS A 78 11.95 -2.49 -12.32
C HIS A 78 12.84 -1.27 -12.38
N GLU A 79 12.32 -0.11 -11.99
CA GLU A 79 13.02 1.17 -12.11
C GLU A 79 12.57 2.12 -11.02
N VAL A 80 13.52 2.85 -10.43
CA VAL A 80 13.26 3.82 -9.36
C VAL A 80 14.11 5.06 -9.63
N SER A 81 13.48 6.23 -9.64
CA SER A 81 14.23 7.49 -9.73
C SER A 81 14.97 7.79 -8.42
N SER A 82 16.08 8.53 -8.52
CA SER A 82 16.95 8.83 -7.37
C SER A 82 16.28 9.72 -6.31
N ASP A 83 15.29 10.50 -6.70
CA ASP A 83 14.52 11.40 -5.83
C ASP A 83 13.29 10.74 -5.20
N THR A 84 13.07 9.46 -5.44
CA THR A 84 11.88 8.75 -4.95
C THR A 84 11.78 8.78 -3.44
N ARG A 85 10.59 9.16 -2.95
CA ARG A 85 10.18 9.06 -1.55
C ARG A 85 8.77 8.51 -1.46
N ILE A 86 8.60 7.54 -0.57
CA ILE A 86 7.32 6.86 -0.34
C ILE A 86 7.03 6.85 1.15
N SER A 87 5.82 7.32 1.50
CA SER A 87 5.21 7.07 2.79
C SER A 87 4.47 5.74 2.75
N PHE A 88 4.60 4.95 3.77
CA PHE A 88 4.10 3.59 3.77
C PHE A 88 3.49 3.22 5.12
N ALA A 89 2.41 2.46 5.07
CA ALA A 89 1.80 1.79 6.21
C ALA A 89 1.57 0.33 5.84
N GLY A 90 2.12 -0.57 6.65
CA GLY A 90 1.99 -2.01 6.47
C GLY A 90 1.29 -2.66 7.65
N PHE A 91 0.43 -3.64 7.36
CA PHE A 91 -0.30 -4.43 8.35
C PHE A 91 -0.04 -5.91 8.09
N SER A 92 0.37 -6.66 9.11
CA SER A 92 0.64 -8.09 8.97
C SER A 92 -0.61 -8.85 8.49
N SER A 93 -0.41 -10.01 7.87
CA SER A 93 -1.51 -10.86 7.44
C SER A 93 -2.42 -11.26 8.61
N ASP A 94 -1.85 -11.62 9.74
CA ASP A 94 -2.61 -11.98 10.94
C ASP A 94 -3.45 -10.83 11.47
N PHE A 95 -2.89 -9.61 11.48
CA PHE A 95 -3.61 -8.43 11.90
C PHE A 95 -4.78 -8.11 10.97
N MET A 96 -4.57 -8.20 9.66
CA MET A 96 -5.60 -7.99 8.64
C MET A 96 -6.75 -8.99 8.77
N LEU A 97 -6.44 -10.23 9.15
CA LEU A 97 -7.45 -11.30 9.31
C LEU A 97 -8.18 -11.25 10.67
N SER A 98 -7.63 -10.55 11.66
CA SER A 98 -8.14 -10.53 13.05
C SER A 98 -9.37 -9.64 13.28
N GLY A 99 -9.85 -8.93 12.27
CA GLY A 99 -11.00 -8.01 12.36
C GLY A 99 -11.97 -8.17 11.20
N ASN A 100 -13.02 -7.32 11.17
CA ASN A 100 -14.02 -7.30 10.10
C ASN A 100 -13.50 -6.63 8.80
N TYR A 101 -12.18 -6.49 8.68
CA TYR A 101 -11.55 -5.83 7.54
C TYR A 101 -11.70 -6.60 6.23
N VAL A 102 -11.77 -7.92 6.33
CA VAL A 102 -11.94 -8.80 5.16
C VAL A 102 -13.24 -8.50 4.43
N GLU A 103 -14.34 -8.27 5.16
CA GLU A 103 -15.63 -7.91 4.55
C GLU A 103 -15.54 -6.60 3.78
N ILE A 104 -14.89 -5.58 4.38
CA ILE A 104 -14.69 -4.29 3.72
C ILE A 104 -13.84 -4.46 2.45
N LEU A 105 -12.75 -5.24 2.53
CA LEU A 105 -11.88 -5.50 1.40
C LEU A 105 -12.58 -6.24 0.26
N LEU A 106 -13.41 -7.24 0.57
CA LEU A 106 -14.12 -8.03 -0.44
C LEU A 106 -15.01 -7.16 -1.33
N ASP A 107 -15.61 -6.10 -0.79
CA ASP A 107 -16.50 -5.21 -1.52
C ASP A 107 -15.80 -4.48 -2.69
N PHE A 108 -14.51 -4.16 -2.53
CA PHE A 108 -13.79 -3.38 -3.55
C PHE A 108 -12.46 -4.01 -4.03
N MET A 109 -12.16 -5.22 -3.57
CA MET A 109 -10.96 -5.96 -3.98
C MET A 109 -10.82 -6.11 -5.51
N PRO A 110 -11.87 -6.39 -6.29
CA PRO A 110 -11.76 -6.45 -7.74
C PRO A 110 -11.30 -5.13 -8.37
N MET A 111 -11.72 -4.00 -7.80
CA MET A 111 -11.29 -2.68 -8.26
C MET A 111 -9.81 -2.45 -8.00
N ILE A 112 -9.31 -2.84 -6.82
CA ILE A 112 -7.89 -2.75 -6.47
C ILE A 112 -7.05 -3.65 -7.39
N LEU A 113 -7.50 -4.87 -7.65
CA LEU A 113 -6.79 -5.80 -8.53
C LEU A 113 -6.67 -5.27 -9.96
N ASN A 114 -7.67 -4.58 -10.45
CA ASN A 114 -7.66 -3.97 -11.78
C ASN A 114 -6.87 -2.65 -11.82
N SER A 115 -6.84 -1.92 -10.72
CA SER A 115 -6.17 -0.61 -10.63
C SER A 115 -5.59 -0.39 -9.23
N PRO A 116 -4.42 -0.97 -8.95
CA PRO A 116 -3.79 -0.85 -7.62
C PRO A 116 -3.24 0.55 -7.33
N VAL A 117 -3.20 1.43 -8.32
CA VAL A 117 -2.70 2.80 -8.21
C VAL A 117 -3.82 3.79 -8.52
N ILE A 118 -3.99 4.76 -7.64
CA ILE A 118 -4.91 5.89 -7.82
C ILE A 118 -4.11 7.18 -7.74
N SER A 119 -4.22 8.02 -8.77
CA SER A 119 -3.61 9.35 -8.76
C SER A 119 -4.50 10.33 -7.99
N LEU A 120 -4.00 10.82 -6.86
CA LEU A 120 -4.73 11.73 -5.99
C LEU A 120 -4.56 13.18 -6.45
N GLN A 121 -5.60 14.00 -6.28
CA GLN A 121 -5.48 15.43 -6.37
C GLN A 121 -4.68 15.97 -5.17
N GLU A 122 -4.05 17.14 -5.31
CA GLU A 122 -3.11 17.68 -4.33
C GLU A 122 -3.73 17.86 -2.93
N ASP A 123 -4.97 18.29 -2.84
CA ASP A 123 -5.67 18.45 -1.56
C ASP A 123 -5.91 17.10 -0.86
N VAL A 124 -6.29 16.09 -1.61
CA VAL A 124 -6.48 14.71 -1.09
C VAL A 124 -5.14 14.09 -0.72
N ALA A 125 -4.11 14.25 -1.55
CA ALA A 125 -2.77 13.80 -1.26
C ALA A 125 -2.23 14.46 0.02
N GLY A 126 -2.49 15.74 0.23
CA GLY A 126 -2.14 16.46 1.45
C GLY A 126 -2.82 15.87 2.69
N LEU A 127 -4.09 15.52 2.59
CA LEU A 127 -4.80 14.84 3.68
C LEU A 127 -4.15 13.51 4.02
N TYR A 128 -3.84 12.68 3.02
CA TYR A 128 -3.17 11.39 3.24
C TYR A 128 -1.77 11.55 3.84
N ARG A 129 -1.00 12.54 3.41
CA ARG A 129 0.29 12.84 4.05
C ARG A 129 0.14 13.11 5.55
N ASN A 130 -0.90 13.84 5.96
CA ASN A 130 -1.19 14.08 7.38
C ASN A 130 -1.56 12.79 8.12
N VAL A 131 -2.32 11.91 7.51
CA VAL A 131 -2.65 10.59 8.08
C VAL A 131 -1.38 9.77 8.29
N TYR A 132 -0.48 9.72 7.32
CA TYR A 132 0.81 9.02 7.46
C TYR A 132 1.66 9.60 8.59
N LEU A 133 1.74 10.93 8.71
CA LEU A 133 2.46 11.56 9.81
C LEU A 133 1.87 11.19 11.18
N LEU A 134 0.56 11.12 11.28
CA LEU A 134 -0.12 10.68 12.51
C LEU A 134 0.24 9.23 12.84
N LEU A 135 0.24 8.35 11.83
CA LEU A 135 0.60 6.95 11.98
C LEU A 135 2.04 6.76 12.45
N ILE A 136 2.96 7.47 11.81
CA ILE A 136 4.38 7.42 12.13
C ILE A 136 4.60 7.89 13.57
N ARG A 137 3.94 8.95 13.98
CA ARG A 137 3.99 9.44 15.36
C ARG A 137 3.43 8.42 16.34
N ALA A 138 2.29 7.81 16.05
CA ALA A 138 1.70 6.77 16.89
C ALA A 138 2.63 5.55 17.00
N TYR A 139 3.31 5.18 15.92
CA TYR A 139 4.26 4.08 15.89
C TYR A 139 5.54 4.37 16.67
N THR A 140 6.02 5.62 16.67
CA THR A 140 7.27 6.02 17.34
C THR A 140 7.09 6.42 18.80
N LEU A 141 5.85 6.58 19.28
CA LEU A 141 5.61 6.90 20.69
C LEU A 141 5.95 5.72 21.59
N PRO A 142 6.46 6.01 22.83
CA PRO A 142 6.78 4.95 23.79
C PRO A 142 5.55 4.10 24.15
N HIS A 143 5.80 2.87 24.58
CA HIS A 143 4.86 1.77 24.87
C HIS A 143 3.56 2.10 25.64
N SER A 144 3.42 3.29 26.20
CA SER A 144 2.19 3.71 26.90
C SER A 144 0.96 3.82 25.99
N LEU A 145 1.16 3.79 24.68
CA LEU A 145 0.11 3.83 23.66
C LEU A 145 0.07 2.58 22.76
N GLU A 146 0.58 1.46 23.22
CA GLU A 146 0.34 0.14 22.60
C GLU A 146 -1.14 -0.21 22.69
N ASN A 147 -1.96 0.58 22.02
CA ASN A 147 -3.36 0.31 21.94
C ASN A 147 -3.69 -0.26 20.57
N LYS A 148 -3.86 -1.57 20.52
CA LYS A 148 -4.29 -2.28 19.29
C LYS A 148 -5.55 -1.67 18.70
N GLU A 149 -6.41 -1.07 19.51
CA GLU A 149 -7.63 -0.41 19.06
C GLU A 149 -7.34 0.88 18.27
N ILE A 150 -6.29 1.63 18.61
CA ILE A 150 -5.87 2.79 17.81
C ILE A 150 -5.38 2.33 16.43
N ILE A 151 -4.54 1.31 16.39
CA ILE A 151 -4.03 0.73 15.14
C ILE A 151 -5.18 0.19 14.29
N ARG A 152 -6.15 -0.48 14.89
CA ARG A 152 -7.35 -0.96 14.21
C ARG A 152 -8.20 0.18 13.65
N SER A 153 -8.37 1.24 14.40
CA SER A 153 -9.09 2.43 13.95
C SER A 153 -8.41 3.08 12.75
N VAL A 154 -7.09 3.12 12.77
CA VAL A 154 -6.30 3.65 11.66
C VAL A 154 -6.43 2.76 10.41
N LEU A 155 -6.32 1.45 10.55
CA LEU A 155 -6.56 0.53 9.43
C LEU A 155 -7.97 0.73 8.87
N ALA A 156 -8.98 0.88 9.74
CA ALA A 156 -10.34 1.16 9.30
C ALA A 156 -10.44 2.48 8.50
N ILE A 157 -9.73 3.53 8.91
CA ILE A 157 -9.65 4.80 8.17
C ILE A 157 -9.06 4.57 6.77
N PHE A 158 -7.94 3.85 6.65
CA PHE A 158 -7.34 3.53 5.36
C PHE A 158 -8.29 2.75 4.45
N LEU A 159 -8.92 1.70 4.98
CA LEU A 159 -9.83 0.86 4.21
C LEU A 159 -11.07 1.65 3.78
N GLN A 160 -11.66 2.41 4.67
CA GLN A 160 -12.83 3.23 4.36
C GLN A 160 -12.49 4.34 3.37
N GLY A 161 -11.36 5.03 3.57
CA GLY A 161 -10.87 6.05 2.65
C GLY A 161 -10.59 5.47 1.26
N THR A 162 -9.95 4.32 1.20
CA THR A 162 -9.66 3.62 -0.06
C THR A 162 -10.96 3.24 -0.77
N LYS A 163 -11.94 2.72 -0.05
CA LYS A 163 -13.28 2.40 -0.60
C LYS A 163 -13.93 3.63 -1.23
N GLU A 164 -13.91 4.76 -0.54
CA GLU A 164 -14.49 6.01 -1.07
C GLU A 164 -13.72 6.53 -2.29
N LEU A 165 -12.39 6.42 -2.30
CA LEU A 165 -11.58 6.76 -3.46
C LEU A 165 -11.96 5.92 -4.67
N TYR A 166 -12.04 4.61 -4.51
CA TYR A 166 -12.40 3.71 -5.61
C TYR A 166 -13.83 3.94 -6.12
N LYS A 167 -14.77 4.25 -5.25
CA LYS A 167 -16.13 4.63 -5.67
C LYS A 167 -16.17 5.88 -6.55
N ARG A 168 -15.32 6.87 -6.23
CA ARG A 168 -15.23 8.11 -7.01
C ARG A 168 -14.52 7.92 -8.34
N TYR A 169 -13.41 7.17 -8.33
CA TYR A 169 -12.59 6.96 -9.54
C TYR A 169 -13.13 5.83 -10.41
N GLY A 170 -13.75 4.80 -9.83
CA GLY A 170 -14.36 3.70 -10.56
C GLY A 170 -15.46 4.16 -11.53
N LYS A 171 -16.23 5.17 -11.16
CA LYS A 171 -17.24 5.78 -12.06
C LYS A 171 -16.63 6.44 -13.29
N LYS A 172 -15.37 6.90 -13.23
CA LYS A 172 -14.66 7.48 -14.38
C LYS A 172 -14.09 6.41 -15.31
N LEU A 173 -13.84 5.21 -14.80
CA LEU A 173 -13.37 4.08 -15.62
C LEU A 173 -14.50 3.42 -16.42
N ASP A 174 -15.75 3.54 -15.95
CA ASP A 174 -16.93 3.02 -16.62
C ASP A 174 -17.54 4.00 -17.65
N GLU A 175 -17.05 5.24 -17.71
CA GLU A 175 -17.45 6.17 -18.77
C GLU A 175 -16.78 5.78 -20.08
N PRO A 176 -17.57 5.50 -21.15
CA PRO A 176 -16.98 5.20 -22.44
C PRO A 176 -16.14 6.38 -22.92
N LEU A 177 -14.93 6.09 -23.36
CA LEU A 177 -14.04 7.04 -24.00
C LEU A 177 -14.77 7.67 -25.19
N ARG A 178 -15.12 8.94 -25.06
CA ARG A 178 -15.66 9.73 -26.16
C ARG A 178 -14.54 10.30 -27.02
#